data_4285829fd34a3e541b65495e04f25eb1
#
_entry.id   4285829fd34a3e541b65495e04f25eb1
#
_cell.length_a   1.000
_cell.length_b   1.000
_cell.length_c   1.000
_cell.angle_alpha   90.00
_cell.angle_beta   90.00
_cell.angle_gamma   90.00
#
_symmetry.space_group_name_H-M   'P 1'
#
loop_
_entity.id
_entity.type
_entity.pdbx_description
1 polymer ?
#
loop_
_entity_poly.entity_id
_entity_poly.type
_entity_poly.pdbx_seq_one_letter_code
_entity_poly.pdbx_strand_id
1 'polypeptide(L)'
;ESSNIIINKMRILYPMSKNTLLPATFIGDWENHCLSWKKFNEVNNIIIRYEDLINNTEDTFKKIINFLSKLTKIKYNEEKLVHSVNSTQFKKLQKYEEKYSFRMGQKNKFFYLGKENNWKNLLNPEIEKKTREAFLKEIKELEYI
;
A
#
# COMPACT_ATOMS: atom_id res chain seq x y z
N GLU A 1 4.55 28.67 10.13
CA GLU A 1 3.28 28.51 9.39
C GLU A 1 3.13 27.13 8.79
N SER A 2 4.19 26.55 8.19
CA SER A 2 4.16 25.20 7.58
C SER A 2 3.82 24.08 8.57
N SER A 3 4.32 24.15 9.81
CA SER A 3 4.07 23.13 10.85
C SER A 3 2.61 23.03 11.27
N ASN A 4 1.90 24.17 11.30
CA ASN A 4 0.48 24.21 11.69
C ASN A 4 -0.44 23.63 10.60
N ILE A 5 -0.06 23.78 9.33
CA ILE A 5 -0.81 23.20 8.20
C ILE A 5 -0.72 21.67 8.23
N ILE A 6 0.46 21.13 8.51
CA ILE A 6 0.69 19.68 8.62
C ILE A 6 -0.11 19.09 9.79
N ILE A 7 -0.07 19.72 10.96
CA ILE A 7 -0.82 19.29 12.15
C ILE A 7 -2.35 19.33 11.90
N ASN A 8 -2.84 20.33 11.20
CA ASN A 8 -4.27 20.45 10.88
C ASN A 8 -4.72 19.41 9.84
N LYS A 9 -3.92 19.12 8.80
CA LYS A 9 -4.19 18.03 7.85
C LYS A 9 -4.21 16.66 8.55
N MET A 10 -3.32 16.43 9.50
CA MET A 10 -3.29 15.18 10.27
C MET A 10 -4.47 15.01 11.23
N ARG A 11 -4.96 16.10 11.86
CA ARG A 11 -6.16 16.05 12.72
C ARG A 11 -7.43 15.67 11.96
N ILE A 12 -7.50 15.99 10.67
CA ILE A 12 -8.65 15.62 9.82
C ILE A 12 -8.63 14.12 9.48
N LEU A 13 -7.43 13.53 9.31
CA LEU A 13 -7.28 12.11 8.95
C LEU A 13 -7.32 11.17 10.16
N TYR A 14 -6.92 11.65 11.33
CA TYR A 14 -6.89 10.86 12.57
C TYR A 14 -7.42 11.71 13.74
N PRO A 15 -8.73 11.63 14.03
CA PRO A 15 -9.25 12.22 15.27
C PRO A 15 -8.59 11.50 16.46
N MET A 16 -7.52 12.09 16.96
CA MET A 16 -6.83 11.57 18.14
C MET A 16 -7.78 11.63 19.34
N SER A 17 -8.15 10.47 19.84
CA SER A 17 -8.76 10.37 21.17
C SER A 17 -7.81 10.99 22.20
N LYS A 18 -8.32 11.86 23.05
CA LYS A 18 -7.55 12.59 24.07
C LYS A 18 -6.77 11.70 25.07
N ASN A 19 -6.93 10.37 25.02
CA ASN A 19 -6.45 9.43 26.03
C ASN A 19 -5.52 8.33 25.52
N THR A 20 -4.99 8.38 24.29
CA THR A 20 -4.06 7.36 23.81
C THR A 20 -2.63 7.89 23.79
N LEU A 21 -1.85 7.48 24.77
CA LEU A 21 -0.37 7.59 24.84
C LEU A 21 0.33 6.57 23.92
N LEU A 22 -0.24 6.27 22.76
CA LEU A 22 0.47 5.46 21.77
C LEU A 22 1.43 6.36 21.01
N PRO A 23 2.69 5.95 20.82
CA PRO A 23 3.63 6.70 20.02
C PRO A 23 3.04 6.82 18.59
N ALA A 24 2.61 8.02 18.22
CA ALA A 24 2.12 8.29 16.88
C ALA A 24 3.29 8.17 15.92
N THR A 25 3.26 7.18 15.05
CA THR A 25 4.20 7.09 13.94
C THR A 25 3.83 8.18 12.94
N PHE A 26 4.73 9.14 12.76
CA PHE A 26 4.52 10.28 11.86
C PHE A 26 4.78 9.82 10.43
N ILE A 27 3.72 9.46 9.70
CA ILE A 27 3.84 9.03 8.29
C ILE A 27 3.85 10.26 7.33
N GLY A 28 3.32 11.40 7.78
CA GLY A 28 3.11 12.58 6.94
C GLY A 28 1.86 12.45 6.07
N ASP A 29 1.70 13.40 5.16
CA ASP A 29 0.72 13.29 4.08
C ASP A 29 1.30 12.46 2.90
N TRP A 30 0.44 12.10 1.95
CA TRP A 30 0.84 11.28 0.82
C TRP A 30 1.96 11.91 -0.02
N GLU A 31 1.89 13.24 -0.26
CA GLU A 31 2.91 13.99 -1.00
C GLU A 31 4.28 13.86 -0.32
N ASN A 32 4.37 14.23 0.95
CA ASN A 32 5.63 14.21 1.69
C ASN A 32 6.16 12.78 1.85
N HIS A 33 5.30 11.80 2.05
CA HIS A 33 5.69 10.40 2.11
C HIS A 33 6.30 9.93 0.79
N CYS A 34 5.63 10.16 -0.34
CA CYS A 34 6.16 9.79 -1.66
C CYS A 34 7.47 10.51 -1.99
N LEU A 35 7.55 11.83 -1.73
CA LEU A 35 8.75 12.61 -1.97
C LEU A 35 9.93 12.16 -1.10
N SER A 36 9.69 11.78 0.15
CA SER A 36 10.74 11.30 1.05
C SER A 36 11.40 10.05 0.50
N TRP A 37 10.63 9.08 0.00
CA TRP A 37 11.17 7.86 -0.61
C TRP A 37 11.82 8.11 -1.96
N LYS A 38 11.26 8.96 -2.83
CA LYS A 38 11.85 9.30 -4.14
C LYS A 38 13.19 10.02 -4.00
N LYS A 39 13.35 10.86 -2.97
CA LYS A 39 14.57 11.64 -2.72
C LYS A 39 15.59 10.91 -1.85
N PHE A 40 15.22 9.77 -1.27
CA PHE A 40 16.09 9.04 -0.36
C PHE A 40 17.11 8.22 -1.13
N ASN A 41 18.31 8.81 -1.34
CA ASN A 41 19.38 8.22 -2.13
C ASN A 41 20.42 7.46 -1.30
N GLU A 42 20.27 7.44 0.03
CA GLU A 42 21.21 6.78 0.94
C GLU A 42 21.12 5.26 0.91
N VAL A 43 19.98 4.73 0.48
CA VAL A 43 19.76 3.29 0.28
C VAL A 43 19.13 3.02 -1.08
N ASN A 44 19.49 1.88 -1.64
CA ASN A 44 18.82 1.40 -2.84
C ASN A 44 17.34 1.13 -2.53
N ASN A 45 16.44 1.70 -3.31
CA ASN A 45 15.01 1.48 -3.18
C ASN A 45 14.36 1.16 -4.53
N ILE A 46 13.18 0.55 -4.49
CA ILE A 46 12.32 0.31 -5.65
C ILE A 46 10.90 0.70 -5.27
N ILE A 47 10.23 1.44 -6.15
CA ILE A 47 8.83 1.81 -5.98
C ILE A 47 7.99 0.87 -6.83
N ILE A 48 7.04 0.19 -6.20
CA ILE A 48 6.10 -0.72 -6.83
C ILE A 48 4.69 -0.20 -6.61
N ARG A 49 3.91 -0.13 -7.68
CA ARG A 49 2.50 0.24 -7.59
C ARG A 49 1.67 -0.98 -7.18
N TYR A 50 0.70 -0.75 -6.33
CA TYR A 50 -0.24 -1.80 -5.91
C TYR A 50 -1.00 -2.39 -7.11
N GLU A 51 -1.40 -1.54 -8.06
CA GLU A 51 -2.10 -1.94 -9.28
C GLU A 51 -1.26 -2.88 -10.14
N ASP A 52 0.03 -2.62 -10.26
CA ASP A 52 0.95 -3.51 -10.99
C ASP A 52 1.06 -4.86 -10.28
N LEU A 53 1.11 -4.85 -8.95
CA LEU A 53 1.16 -6.09 -8.17
C LEU A 53 -0.10 -6.93 -8.33
N ILE A 54 -1.27 -6.31 -8.49
CA ILE A 54 -2.55 -7.00 -8.67
C ILE A 54 -2.75 -7.47 -10.12
N ASN A 55 -2.41 -6.62 -11.09
CA ASN A 55 -2.71 -6.88 -12.51
C ASN A 55 -1.63 -7.73 -13.19
N ASN A 56 -0.35 -7.53 -12.80
CA ASN A 56 0.83 -8.17 -13.36
C ASN A 56 1.69 -8.77 -12.23
N THR A 57 1.08 -9.59 -11.37
CA THR A 57 1.69 -10.10 -10.13
C THR A 57 3.05 -10.74 -10.37
N GLU A 58 3.14 -11.63 -11.37
CA GLU A 58 4.35 -12.41 -11.64
C GLU A 58 5.50 -11.53 -12.10
N ASP A 59 5.28 -10.66 -13.11
CA ASP A 59 6.30 -9.76 -13.62
C ASP A 59 6.73 -8.73 -12.57
N THR A 60 5.77 -8.22 -11.79
CA THR A 60 6.07 -7.26 -10.74
C THR A 60 6.86 -7.90 -9.62
N PHE A 61 6.49 -9.14 -9.22
CA PHE A 61 7.23 -9.86 -8.20
C PHE A 61 8.63 -10.25 -8.69
N LYS A 62 8.79 -10.59 -9.98
CA LYS A 62 10.08 -10.81 -10.63
C LYS A 62 10.99 -9.58 -10.56
N LYS A 63 10.45 -8.38 -10.78
CA LYS A 63 11.19 -7.12 -10.60
C LYS A 63 11.69 -6.97 -9.15
N ILE A 64 10.85 -7.27 -8.17
CA ILE A 64 11.22 -7.21 -6.74
C ILE A 64 12.35 -8.20 -6.44
N ILE A 65 12.23 -9.45 -6.86
CA ILE A 65 13.27 -10.47 -6.61
C ILE A 65 14.59 -10.11 -7.30
N ASN A 66 14.54 -9.61 -8.54
CA ASN A 66 15.73 -9.14 -9.25
C ASN A 66 16.40 -7.93 -8.55
N PHE A 67 15.62 -7.02 -8.00
CA PHE A 67 16.14 -5.94 -7.18
C PHE A 67 16.82 -6.48 -5.92
N LEU A 68 16.16 -7.36 -5.18
CA LEU A 68 16.72 -7.97 -3.97
C LEU A 68 17.97 -8.81 -4.26
N SER A 69 18.02 -9.52 -5.38
CA SER A 69 19.18 -10.33 -5.76
C SER A 69 20.45 -9.50 -6.05
N LYS A 70 20.29 -8.24 -6.43
CA LYS A 70 21.41 -7.30 -6.59
C LYS A 70 21.99 -6.83 -5.26
N LEU A 71 21.17 -6.80 -4.21
CA LEU A 71 21.53 -6.31 -2.88
C LEU A 71 21.94 -7.43 -1.91
N THR A 72 21.53 -8.64 -2.21
CA THR A 72 21.69 -9.81 -1.33
C THR A 72 22.28 -11.00 -2.09
N LYS A 73 22.53 -12.09 -1.37
CA LYS A 73 22.96 -13.37 -1.97
C LYS A 73 21.79 -14.22 -2.49
N ILE A 74 20.56 -13.69 -2.49
CA ILE A 74 19.37 -14.38 -2.99
C ILE A 74 19.51 -14.54 -4.50
N LYS A 75 19.45 -15.80 -4.97
CA LYS A 75 19.44 -16.10 -6.39
C LYS A 75 18.00 -16.19 -6.89
N TYR A 76 17.76 -15.59 -8.05
CA TYR A 76 16.48 -15.73 -8.74
C TYR A 76 16.21 -17.20 -9.09
N ASN A 77 14.99 -17.65 -8.85
CA ASN A 77 14.52 -18.99 -9.21
C ASN A 77 13.06 -18.89 -9.69
N GLU A 78 12.84 -19.22 -10.95
CA GLU A 78 11.53 -19.14 -11.61
C GLU A 78 10.48 -20.02 -10.94
N GLU A 79 10.80 -21.27 -10.66
CA GLU A 79 9.86 -22.22 -10.05
C GLU A 79 9.37 -21.74 -8.68
N LYS A 80 10.30 -21.21 -7.86
CA LYS A 80 9.96 -20.64 -6.56
C LYS A 80 9.10 -19.39 -6.68
N LEU A 81 9.36 -18.56 -7.69
CA LEU A 81 8.55 -17.36 -7.96
C LEU A 81 7.12 -17.78 -8.31
N VAL A 82 6.95 -18.64 -9.31
CA VAL A 82 5.64 -19.14 -9.76
C VAL A 82 4.90 -19.82 -8.61
N HIS A 83 5.60 -20.67 -7.84
CA HIS A 83 5.01 -21.31 -6.67
C HIS A 83 4.53 -20.27 -5.62
N SER A 84 5.34 -19.26 -5.33
CA SER A 84 4.99 -18.19 -4.37
C SER A 84 3.77 -17.40 -4.83
N VAL A 85 3.72 -16.97 -6.09
CA VAL A 85 2.58 -16.26 -6.67
C VAL A 85 1.33 -17.13 -6.62
N ASN A 86 1.44 -18.42 -6.99
CA ASN A 86 0.31 -19.33 -6.98
C ASN A 86 -0.20 -19.64 -5.58
N SER A 87 0.69 -19.76 -4.58
CA SER A 87 0.29 -20.05 -3.19
C SER A 87 -0.39 -18.87 -2.50
N THR A 88 -0.07 -17.63 -2.90
CA THR A 88 -0.58 -16.38 -2.32
C THR A 88 -1.76 -15.78 -3.07
N GLN A 89 -2.36 -16.50 -4.02
CA GLN A 89 -3.57 -16.04 -4.71
C GLN A 89 -4.68 -15.70 -3.71
N PHE A 90 -5.34 -14.56 -3.92
CA PHE A 90 -6.37 -14.03 -3.02
C PHE A 90 -7.41 -15.08 -2.62
N LYS A 91 -7.97 -15.82 -3.59
CA LYS A 91 -8.96 -16.87 -3.32
C LYS A 91 -8.42 -18.02 -2.44
N LYS A 92 -7.13 -18.34 -2.55
CA LYS A 92 -6.50 -19.36 -1.71
C LYS A 92 -6.34 -18.86 -0.28
N LEU A 93 -5.88 -17.60 -0.13
CA LEU A 93 -5.73 -16.97 1.19
C LEU A 93 -7.10 -16.78 1.87
N GLN A 94 -8.14 -16.41 1.13
CA GLN A 94 -9.51 -16.31 1.63
C GLN A 94 -10.02 -17.66 2.16
N LYS A 95 -9.82 -18.76 1.40
CA LYS A 95 -10.18 -20.11 1.86
C LYS A 95 -9.37 -20.54 3.08
N TYR A 96 -8.08 -20.15 3.12
CA TYR A 96 -7.23 -20.44 4.27
C TYR A 96 -7.73 -19.71 5.53
N GLU A 97 -8.10 -18.43 5.39
CA GLU A 97 -8.68 -17.65 6.48
C GLU A 97 -10.00 -18.26 6.97
N GLU A 98 -10.87 -18.72 6.07
CA GLU A 98 -12.13 -19.40 6.43
C GLU A 98 -11.90 -20.66 7.24
N LYS A 99 -10.83 -21.42 6.92
CA LYS A 99 -10.53 -22.67 7.60
C LYS A 99 -9.78 -22.50 8.93
N TYR A 100 -8.85 -21.56 9.00
CA TYR A 100 -7.91 -21.47 10.12
C TYR A 100 -8.01 -20.18 10.93
N SER A 101 -8.85 -19.23 10.52
CA SER A 101 -8.98 -17.90 11.12
C SER A 101 -7.65 -17.14 11.19
N PHE A 102 -7.48 -16.10 10.41
CA PHE A 102 -6.21 -15.33 10.32
C PHE A 102 -5.87 -14.58 11.62
N ARG A 103 -6.88 -14.25 12.43
CA ARG A 103 -6.73 -13.67 13.76
C ARG A 103 -7.75 -14.23 14.72
N MET A 104 -7.30 -14.80 15.82
CA MET A 104 -8.19 -15.22 16.90
C MET A 104 -9.07 -14.05 17.36
N GLY A 105 -10.39 -14.25 17.36
CA GLY A 105 -11.36 -13.31 17.94
C GLY A 105 -11.84 -12.17 17.03
N GLN A 106 -11.37 -12.06 15.80
CA GLN A 106 -11.91 -11.06 14.86
C GLN A 106 -13.12 -11.60 14.09
N LYS A 107 -14.27 -10.89 14.18
CA LYS A 107 -15.50 -11.19 13.42
C LYS A 107 -15.39 -10.83 11.94
N ASN A 108 -14.48 -9.93 11.56
CA ASN A 108 -14.36 -9.43 10.19
C ASN A 108 -13.27 -10.17 9.42
N LYS A 109 -13.59 -10.59 8.20
CA LYS A 109 -12.64 -11.22 7.28
C LYS A 109 -11.56 -10.21 6.87
N PHE A 110 -10.29 -10.64 6.88
CA PHE A 110 -9.18 -9.84 6.38
C PHE A 110 -9.17 -9.84 4.84
N PHE A 111 -9.34 -11.03 4.23
CA PHE A 111 -9.45 -11.16 2.76
C PHE A 111 -10.90 -10.98 2.32
N TYR A 112 -11.39 -9.72 2.31
CA TYR A 112 -12.82 -9.43 2.09
C TYR A 112 -13.15 -9.20 0.60
N LEU A 113 -12.73 -8.09 0.00
CA LEU A 113 -13.15 -7.67 -1.34
C LEU A 113 -12.14 -8.01 -2.45
N GLY A 114 -10.84 -8.01 -2.17
CA GLY A 114 -9.79 -8.26 -3.15
C GLY A 114 -9.89 -7.32 -4.36
N LYS A 115 -9.87 -7.90 -5.58
CA LYS A 115 -9.99 -7.14 -6.83
C LYS A 115 -11.34 -6.45 -7.04
N GLU A 116 -12.38 -6.89 -6.31
CA GLU A 116 -13.71 -6.30 -6.35
C GLU A 116 -13.80 -4.97 -5.58
N ASN A 117 -12.76 -4.65 -4.79
CA ASN A 117 -12.67 -3.38 -4.08
C ASN A 117 -12.39 -2.24 -5.06
N ASN A 118 -13.45 -1.76 -5.68
CA ASN A 118 -13.39 -0.65 -6.61
C ASN A 118 -13.78 0.65 -5.89
N TRP A 119 -12.78 1.43 -5.52
CA TRP A 119 -12.97 2.70 -4.84
C TRP A 119 -13.90 3.67 -5.61
N LYS A 120 -13.93 3.59 -6.95
CA LYS A 120 -14.80 4.42 -7.80
C LYS A 120 -16.29 4.20 -7.51
N ASN A 121 -16.64 2.99 -7.07
CA ASN A 121 -18.03 2.65 -6.73
C ASN A 121 -18.34 2.90 -5.24
N LEU A 122 -17.32 3.03 -4.41
CA LEU A 122 -17.47 3.11 -2.95
C LEU A 122 -17.23 4.53 -2.41
N LEU A 123 -16.42 5.32 -3.09
CA LEU A 123 -16.04 6.64 -2.63
C LEU A 123 -17.09 7.68 -3.01
N ASN A 124 -17.43 8.55 -2.07
CA ASN A 124 -18.29 9.69 -2.34
C ASN A 124 -17.64 10.60 -3.39
N PRO A 125 -18.35 11.02 -4.47
CA PRO A 125 -17.80 11.85 -5.55
C PRO A 125 -17.19 13.18 -5.07
N GLU A 126 -17.76 13.78 -4.03
CA GLU A 126 -17.21 15.01 -3.44
C GLU A 126 -15.86 14.78 -2.77
N ILE A 127 -15.71 13.64 -2.06
CA ILE A 127 -14.44 13.24 -1.45
C ILE A 127 -13.42 12.92 -2.53
N GLU A 128 -13.82 12.20 -3.59
CA GLU A 128 -12.96 11.93 -4.74
C GLU A 128 -12.42 13.22 -5.35
N LYS A 129 -13.30 14.19 -5.62
CA LYS A 129 -12.93 15.49 -6.19
C LYS A 129 -11.92 16.21 -5.30
N LYS A 130 -12.19 16.34 -4.01
CA LYS A 130 -11.29 17.00 -3.04
C LYS A 130 -9.93 16.30 -2.96
N THR A 131 -9.91 14.98 -2.98
CA THR A 131 -8.67 14.20 -2.95
C THR A 131 -7.87 14.42 -4.23
N ARG A 132 -8.53 14.38 -5.38
CA ARG A 132 -7.90 14.61 -6.68
C ARG A 132 -7.33 16.03 -6.81
N GLU A 133 -8.02 17.03 -6.33
CA GLU A 133 -7.53 18.43 -6.30
C GLU A 133 -6.34 18.59 -5.36
N ALA A 134 -6.39 17.98 -4.18
CA ALA A 134 -5.34 18.07 -3.17
C ALA A 134 -4.01 17.41 -3.59
N PHE A 135 -4.07 16.31 -4.38
CA PHE A 135 -2.92 15.49 -4.76
C PHE A 135 -2.73 15.37 -6.28
N LEU A 136 -3.19 16.36 -7.04
CA LEU A 136 -3.18 16.31 -8.51
C LEU A 136 -1.78 16.08 -9.10
N LYS A 137 -0.75 16.65 -8.48
CA LYS A 137 0.63 16.52 -8.92
C LYS A 137 1.11 15.08 -8.75
N GLU A 138 0.93 14.50 -7.57
CA GLU A 138 1.35 13.13 -7.24
C GLU A 138 0.57 12.11 -8.07
N ILE A 139 -0.72 12.33 -8.28
CA ILE A 139 -1.59 11.49 -9.10
C ILE A 139 -1.07 11.44 -10.55
N LYS A 140 -0.64 12.59 -11.12
CA LYS A 140 -0.04 12.65 -12.46
C LYS A 140 1.35 11.99 -12.51
N GLU A 141 2.21 12.31 -11.54
CA GLU A 141 3.57 11.75 -11.48
C GLU A 141 3.59 10.23 -11.31
N LEU A 142 2.57 9.66 -10.68
CA LEU A 142 2.40 8.23 -10.46
C LEU A 142 1.52 7.57 -11.52
N GLU A 143 1.14 8.31 -12.56
CA GLU A 143 0.37 7.80 -13.70
C GLU A 143 -0.99 7.18 -13.34
N TYR A 144 -1.69 7.79 -12.37
CA TYR A 144 -3.07 7.39 -12.04
C TYR A 144 -4.12 8.06 -12.93
N ILE A 145 -3.75 9.11 -13.67
CA ILE A 145 -4.55 9.81 -14.69
C ILE A 145 -3.65 10.29 -15.82
#